data_baf14eb6aa3ab22c2266f82e0be124e5
#
_entry.id   baf14eb6aa3ab22c2266f82e0be124e5
#
_cell.length_a   1.000
_cell.length_b   1.000
_cell.length_c   1.000
_cell.angle_alpha   90.00
_cell.angle_beta   90.00
_cell.angle_gamma   90.00
#
_symmetry.space_group_name_H-M   'P 1'
#
loop_
_entity.id
_entity.type
_entity.pdbx_description
1 polymer ?
#
loop_
_entity_poly.entity_id
_entity_poly.type
_entity_poly.pdbx_seq_one_letter_code
_entity_poly.pdbx_strand_id
1 'polypeptide(L)'
;MNYNIFIDSDIILDVLLQRVDFYKDSYAIFSLCEKEEINLYTSSSIILNVQYIGGKLSSKKSAAKVIHYLVENFINIINPTKRTILKGYESNFLDAEDAIQYFTAVDSGIIDYIITRNIKDYKNAPQQLPILTPMQFLKLAIQN
;
A
#
# COMPACT_ATOMS: atom_id res chain seq x y z
N MET A 1 13.23 -7.21 13.31
CA MET A 1 12.01 -7.71 12.70
C MET A 1 12.04 -7.36 11.23
N ASN A 2 11.41 -8.17 10.41
CA ASN A 2 11.54 -7.99 8.96
C ASN A 2 10.20 -8.33 8.29
N TYR A 3 9.21 -7.49 8.58
CA TYR A 3 7.86 -7.70 8.03
C TYR A 3 7.78 -7.31 6.56
N ASN A 4 7.00 -8.05 5.81
CA ASN A 4 6.62 -7.75 4.44
C ASN A 4 5.27 -7.02 4.45
N ILE A 5 5.26 -5.78 3.99
CA ILE A 5 4.14 -4.86 4.11
C ILE A 5 3.62 -4.52 2.72
N PHE A 6 2.32 -4.73 2.50
CA PHE A 6 1.64 -4.26 1.28
C PHE A 6 1.01 -2.90 1.57
N ILE A 7 1.39 -1.87 0.81
CA ILE A 7 0.89 -0.51 1.01
C ILE A 7 -0.13 -0.13 -0.06
N ASP A 8 -1.20 0.52 0.40
CA ASP A 8 -2.26 1.04 -0.46
C ASP A 8 -1.84 2.37 -1.10
N SER A 9 -2.60 2.82 -2.10
CA SER A 9 -2.30 4.05 -2.85
C SER A 9 -2.23 5.30 -1.97
N ASP A 10 -3.07 5.39 -0.92
CA ASP A 10 -3.10 6.56 -0.05
C ASP A 10 -1.77 6.78 0.68
N ILE A 11 -1.06 5.72 1.05
CA ILE A 11 0.24 5.82 1.71
C ILE A 11 1.27 6.46 0.78
N ILE A 12 1.30 6.03 -0.47
CA ILE A 12 2.23 6.58 -1.47
C ILE A 12 1.85 8.03 -1.79
N LEU A 13 0.55 8.30 -1.95
CA LEU A 13 0.05 9.65 -2.22
C LEU A 13 0.35 10.62 -1.07
N ASP A 14 0.27 10.18 0.17
CA ASP A 14 0.61 11.01 1.33
C ASP A 14 2.04 11.51 1.25
N VAL A 15 2.96 10.64 0.85
CA VAL A 15 4.38 11.00 0.70
C VAL A 15 4.59 11.89 -0.52
N LEU A 16 4.01 11.49 -1.67
CA LEU A 16 4.16 12.23 -2.92
C LEU A 16 3.61 13.65 -2.82
N LEU A 17 2.42 13.81 -2.25
CA LEU A 17 1.73 15.10 -2.13
C LEU A 17 2.02 15.84 -0.83
N GLN A 18 2.79 15.24 0.06
CA GLN A 18 3.13 15.80 1.38
C GLN A 18 1.87 16.27 2.13
N ARG A 19 0.88 15.38 2.22
CA ARG A 19 -0.41 15.69 2.88
C ARG A 19 -0.18 15.99 4.36
N VAL A 20 -0.55 17.20 4.81
CA VAL A 20 -0.19 17.76 6.12
C VAL A 20 -0.50 16.82 7.30
N ASP A 21 -1.70 16.24 7.33
CA ASP A 21 -2.13 15.42 8.46
C ASP A 21 -1.62 13.98 8.42
N PHE A 22 -1.09 13.51 7.28
CA PHE A 22 -0.78 12.10 7.05
C PHE A 22 0.66 11.84 6.64
N TYR A 23 1.34 12.87 6.14
CA TYR A 23 2.71 12.74 5.60
C TYR A 23 3.67 12.12 6.59
N LYS A 24 3.64 12.57 7.85
CA LYS A 24 4.60 12.15 8.88
C LYS A 24 4.56 10.63 9.10
N ASP A 25 3.36 10.08 9.30
CA ASP A 25 3.22 8.66 9.60
C ASP A 25 3.51 7.81 8.37
N SER A 26 3.02 8.22 7.20
CA SER A 26 3.29 7.49 5.95
C SER A 26 4.77 7.53 5.59
N TYR A 27 5.44 8.67 5.78
CA TYR A 27 6.88 8.78 5.57
C TYR A 27 7.67 7.88 6.52
N ALA A 28 7.22 7.77 7.78
CA ALA A 28 7.88 6.91 8.76
C ALA A 28 7.89 5.44 8.33
N ILE A 29 6.86 4.98 7.59
CA ILE A 29 6.85 3.63 7.00
C ILE A 29 8.02 3.46 6.03
N PHE A 30 8.23 4.44 5.15
CA PHE A 30 9.37 4.41 4.21
C PHE A 30 10.71 4.47 4.93
N SER A 31 10.79 5.21 6.04
CA SER A 31 12.01 5.28 6.84
C SER A 31 12.37 3.93 7.45
N LEU A 32 11.39 3.16 7.89
CA LEU A 32 11.64 1.79 8.37
C LEU A 32 12.19 0.91 7.25
N CYS A 33 11.70 1.07 6.03
CA CYS A 33 12.20 0.36 4.88
C CYS A 33 13.66 0.75 4.57
N GLU A 34 13.97 2.03 4.63
CA GLU A 34 15.34 2.52 4.45
C GLU A 34 16.33 1.92 5.45
N LYS A 35 15.87 1.68 6.67
CA LYS A 35 16.66 1.03 7.73
C LYS A 35 16.68 -0.49 7.62
N GLU A 36 16.09 -1.03 6.56
CA GLU A 36 16.00 -2.48 6.34
C GLU A 36 15.22 -3.23 7.43
N GLU A 37 14.33 -2.54 8.12
CA GLU A 37 13.49 -3.13 9.16
C GLU A 37 12.22 -3.76 8.61
N ILE A 38 11.78 -3.33 7.44
CA ILE A 38 10.62 -3.88 6.72
C ILE A 38 10.90 -3.91 5.22
N ASN A 39 10.12 -4.70 4.50
CA ASN A 39 10.09 -4.70 3.04
C ASN A 39 8.73 -4.17 2.57
N LEU A 40 8.73 -3.27 1.60
CA LEU A 40 7.50 -2.69 1.07
C LEU A 40 7.12 -3.31 -0.28
N TYR A 41 5.83 -3.55 -0.44
CA TYR A 41 5.24 -4.11 -1.64
C TYR A 41 3.98 -3.32 -2.01
N THR A 42 3.70 -3.23 -3.31
CA THR A 42 2.43 -2.76 -3.83
C THR A 42 2.19 -3.41 -5.19
N SER A 43 1.14 -3.05 -5.90
CA SER A 43 0.86 -3.58 -7.24
C SER A 43 1.08 -2.52 -8.31
N SER A 44 1.27 -2.97 -9.55
CA SER A 44 1.40 -2.06 -10.69
C SER A 44 0.13 -1.21 -10.89
N SER A 45 -1.05 -1.77 -10.62
CA SER A 45 -2.30 -1.01 -10.73
C SER A 45 -2.38 0.12 -9.69
N ILE A 46 -1.87 -0.10 -8.48
CA ILE A 46 -1.76 0.96 -7.48
C ILE A 46 -0.79 2.05 -7.97
N ILE A 47 0.35 1.68 -8.52
CA ILE A 47 1.32 2.64 -9.05
C ILE A 47 0.69 3.50 -10.14
N LEU A 48 -0.06 2.90 -11.08
CA LEU A 48 -0.73 3.65 -12.14
C LEU A 48 -1.79 4.61 -11.58
N ASN A 49 -2.53 4.17 -10.57
CA ASN A 49 -3.51 5.03 -9.89
C ASN A 49 -2.84 6.21 -9.19
N VAL A 50 -1.73 5.98 -8.50
CA VAL A 50 -0.94 7.03 -7.85
C VAL A 50 -0.42 8.02 -8.89
N GLN A 51 0.08 7.55 -10.04
CA GLN A 51 0.52 8.41 -11.13
C GLN A 51 -0.62 9.31 -11.63
N TYR A 52 -1.80 8.72 -11.81
CA TYR A 52 -2.96 9.46 -12.30
C TYR A 52 -3.40 10.55 -11.32
N ILE A 53 -3.61 10.19 -10.06
CA ILE A 53 -4.06 11.13 -9.03
C ILE A 53 -2.97 12.15 -8.71
N GLY A 54 -1.75 11.69 -8.47
CA GLY A 54 -0.61 12.55 -8.15
C GLY A 54 -0.29 13.52 -9.29
N GLY A 55 -0.41 13.07 -10.53
CA GLY A 55 -0.21 13.91 -11.70
C GLY A 55 -1.24 15.01 -11.83
N LYS A 56 -2.50 14.73 -11.44
CA LYS A 56 -3.57 15.75 -11.44
C LYS A 56 -3.38 16.78 -10.34
N LEU A 57 -2.99 16.35 -9.15
CA LEU A 57 -2.88 17.21 -7.97
C LEU A 57 -1.53 17.92 -7.84
N SER A 58 -0.53 17.50 -8.58
CA SER A 58 0.76 18.19 -8.69
C SER A 58 1.08 18.42 -10.18
N SER A 59 1.97 17.60 -10.74
CA SER A 59 2.20 17.56 -12.19
C SER A 59 2.59 16.12 -12.57
N LYS A 60 2.33 15.76 -13.83
CA LYS A 60 2.71 14.43 -14.33
C LYS A 60 4.20 14.19 -14.18
N LYS A 61 5.01 15.20 -14.46
CA LYS A 61 6.47 15.11 -14.40
C LYS A 61 6.96 14.94 -12.97
N SER A 62 6.43 15.73 -12.04
CA SER A 62 6.79 15.62 -10.60
C SER A 62 6.37 14.28 -10.03
N ALA A 63 5.14 13.85 -10.31
CA ALA A 63 4.63 12.56 -9.84
C ALA A 63 5.48 11.41 -10.37
N ALA A 64 5.79 11.40 -11.66
CA ALA A 64 6.61 10.35 -12.28
C ALA A 64 8.00 10.28 -11.65
N LYS A 65 8.61 11.42 -11.36
CA LYS A 65 9.94 11.48 -10.74
C LYS A 65 9.94 10.86 -9.34
N VAL A 66 8.96 11.21 -8.51
CA VAL A 66 8.86 10.68 -7.14
C VAL A 66 8.55 9.19 -7.16
N ILE A 67 7.59 8.76 -8.00
CA ILE A 67 7.22 7.36 -8.10
C ILE A 67 8.40 6.51 -8.56
N HIS A 68 9.12 6.98 -9.58
CA HIS A 68 10.32 6.28 -10.06
C HIS A 68 11.32 6.07 -8.90
N TYR A 69 11.58 7.13 -8.14
CA TYR A 69 12.50 7.05 -7.00
C TYR A 69 12.02 6.04 -5.95
N LEU A 70 10.74 6.08 -5.60
CA LEU A 70 10.18 5.17 -4.58
C LEU A 70 10.23 3.71 -5.03
N VAL A 71 9.89 3.43 -6.28
CA VAL A 71 9.92 2.06 -6.81
C VAL A 71 11.36 1.56 -6.92
N GLU A 72 12.28 2.40 -7.39
CA GLU A 72 13.69 2.00 -7.54
C GLU A 72 14.32 1.66 -6.19
N ASN A 73 14.01 2.42 -5.14
CA ASN A 73 14.72 2.32 -3.87
C ASN A 73 13.98 1.56 -2.77
N PHE A 74 12.65 1.49 -2.81
CA PHE A 74 11.89 0.99 -1.67
C PHE A 74 10.84 -0.05 -2.00
N ILE A 75 10.15 0.05 -3.13
CA ILE A 75 8.91 -0.69 -3.37
C ILE A 75 9.15 -1.88 -4.29
N ASN A 76 8.76 -3.06 -3.84
CA ASN A 76 8.69 -4.27 -4.65
C ASN A 76 7.28 -4.42 -5.23
N ILE A 77 7.16 -5.04 -6.38
CA ILE A 77 5.87 -5.16 -7.07
C ILE A 77 5.33 -6.59 -7.00
N ILE A 78 4.06 -6.71 -6.59
CA ILE A 78 3.29 -7.95 -6.66
C ILE A 78 2.05 -7.64 -7.49
N ASN A 79 1.83 -8.37 -8.57
CA ASN A 79 0.75 -8.06 -9.50
C ASN A 79 -0.48 -8.96 -9.31
N PRO A 80 -1.69 -8.41 -9.53
CA PRO A 80 -2.90 -9.22 -9.63
C PRO A 80 -2.78 -10.28 -10.72
N THR A 81 -3.40 -11.42 -10.47
CA THR A 81 -3.53 -12.52 -11.44
C THR A 81 -4.99 -12.64 -11.85
N LYS A 82 -5.27 -13.44 -12.87
CA LYS A 82 -6.65 -13.75 -13.24
C LYS A 82 -7.43 -14.30 -12.03
N ARG A 83 -6.80 -15.14 -11.23
CA ARG A 83 -7.39 -15.71 -10.01
C ARG A 83 -7.79 -14.63 -9.01
N THR A 84 -6.89 -13.68 -8.70
CA THR A 84 -7.17 -12.63 -7.73
C THR A 84 -8.22 -11.64 -8.23
N ILE A 85 -8.25 -11.39 -9.54
CA ILE A 85 -9.28 -10.54 -10.15
C ILE A 85 -10.65 -11.20 -9.99
N LEU A 86 -10.77 -12.48 -10.32
CA LEU A 86 -12.03 -13.22 -10.16
C LEU A 86 -12.47 -13.26 -8.71
N LYS A 87 -11.57 -13.54 -7.78
CA LYS A 87 -11.86 -13.50 -6.34
C LYS A 87 -12.40 -12.14 -5.91
N GLY A 88 -11.80 -11.07 -6.42
CA GLY A 88 -12.24 -9.71 -6.10
C GLY A 88 -13.68 -9.45 -6.51
N TYR A 89 -14.05 -9.82 -7.73
CA TYR A 89 -15.41 -9.63 -8.24
C TYR A 89 -16.44 -10.56 -7.58
N GLU A 90 -16.03 -11.71 -7.07
CA GLU A 90 -16.90 -12.66 -6.37
C GLU A 90 -17.04 -12.34 -4.88
N SER A 91 -16.26 -11.41 -4.35
CA SER A 91 -16.23 -11.09 -2.93
C SER A 91 -17.36 -10.18 -2.49
N ASN A 92 -17.46 -9.99 -1.18
CA ASN A 92 -18.43 -9.06 -0.56
C ASN A 92 -17.88 -7.64 -0.38
N PHE A 93 -16.71 -7.33 -0.95
CA PHE A 93 -16.18 -5.97 -0.90
C PHE A 93 -17.11 -5.00 -1.62
N LEU A 94 -17.19 -3.76 -1.11
CA LEU A 94 -17.94 -2.70 -1.77
C LEU A 94 -17.26 -2.22 -3.05
N ASP A 95 -15.94 -2.33 -3.11
CA ASP A 95 -15.13 -1.88 -4.23
C ASP A 95 -14.26 -3.03 -4.74
N ALA A 96 -14.42 -3.37 -6.02
CA ALA A 96 -13.68 -4.47 -6.63
C ALA A 96 -12.17 -4.21 -6.68
N GLU A 97 -11.76 -2.96 -6.85
CA GLU A 97 -10.34 -2.61 -6.87
C GLU A 97 -9.68 -2.95 -5.52
N ASP A 98 -10.30 -2.52 -4.40
CA ASP A 98 -9.78 -2.84 -3.06
C ASP A 98 -9.76 -4.35 -2.83
N ALA A 99 -10.79 -5.06 -3.29
CA ALA A 99 -10.85 -6.52 -3.18
C ALA A 99 -9.71 -7.19 -3.93
N ILE A 100 -9.43 -6.75 -5.15
CA ILE A 100 -8.35 -7.32 -5.96
C ILE A 100 -7.00 -7.10 -5.29
N GLN A 101 -6.76 -5.91 -4.73
CA GLN A 101 -5.51 -5.63 -4.01
C GLN A 101 -5.37 -6.51 -2.77
N TYR A 102 -6.46 -6.68 -2.02
CA TYR A 102 -6.48 -7.55 -0.85
C TYR A 102 -6.11 -8.99 -1.22
N PHE A 103 -6.77 -9.57 -2.21
CA PHE A 103 -6.49 -10.95 -2.62
C PHE A 103 -5.13 -11.11 -3.28
N THR A 104 -4.62 -10.07 -3.93
CA THR A 104 -3.25 -10.06 -4.46
C THR A 104 -2.25 -10.20 -3.31
N ALA A 105 -2.43 -9.45 -2.24
CA ALA A 105 -1.57 -9.55 -1.07
C ALA A 105 -1.69 -10.93 -0.40
N VAL A 106 -2.91 -11.43 -0.20
CA VAL A 106 -3.15 -12.74 0.42
C VAL A 106 -2.54 -13.87 -0.41
N ASP A 107 -2.82 -13.90 -1.71
CA ASP A 107 -2.38 -15.00 -2.57
C ASP A 107 -0.88 -15.01 -2.82
N SER A 108 -0.18 -13.91 -2.57
CA SER A 108 1.29 -13.88 -2.66
C SER A 108 1.94 -14.82 -1.64
N GLY A 109 1.28 -15.03 -0.50
CA GLY A 109 1.79 -15.86 0.58
C GLY A 109 2.95 -15.25 1.36
N ILE A 110 3.39 -14.05 1.02
CA ILE A 110 4.57 -13.43 1.65
C ILE A 110 4.25 -12.18 2.48
N ILE A 111 3.05 -11.61 2.33
CA ILE A 111 2.68 -10.37 3.01
C ILE A 111 2.22 -10.64 4.44
N ASP A 112 2.74 -9.86 5.38
CA ASP A 112 2.38 -9.95 6.81
C ASP A 112 1.26 -8.99 7.18
N TYR A 113 1.26 -7.77 6.62
CA TYR A 113 0.27 -6.72 6.92
C TYR A 113 -0.06 -5.92 5.67
N ILE A 114 -1.31 -5.47 5.59
CA ILE A 114 -1.72 -4.43 4.64
C ILE A 114 -1.79 -3.12 5.41
N ILE A 115 -1.18 -2.06 4.89
CA ILE A 115 -1.23 -0.73 5.50
C ILE A 115 -2.02 0.21 4.61
N THR A 116 -3.07 0.80 5.19
CA THR A 116 -3.95 1.77 4.54
C THR A 116 -4.49 2.74 5.58
N ARG A 117 -4.84 3.96 5.17
CA ARG A 117 -5.57 4.88 6.05
C ARG A 117 -7.08 4.59 6.05
N ASN A 118 -7.58 3.93 5.01
CA ASN A 118 -9.00 3.69 4.79
C ASN A 118 -9.40 2.27 5.21
N ILE A 119 -9.18 1.92 6.47
CA ILE A 119 -9.49 0.58 7.01
C ILE A 119 -10.95 0.18 6.74
N LYS A 120 -11.88 1.15 6.80
CA LYS A 120 -13.29 0.89 6.56
C LYS A 120 -13.59 0.31 5.18
N ASP A 121 -12.76 0.59 4.19
CA ASP A 121 -12.94 0.05 2.84
C ASP A 121 -12.70 -1.45 2.79
N TYR A 122 -12.05 -2.00 3.82
CA TYR A 122 -11.72 -3.42 3.96
C TYR A 122 -12.59 -4.14 5.00
N LYS A 123 -13.68 -3.51 5.46
CA LYS A 123 -14.52 -4.10 6.53
C LYS A 123 -15.12 -5.45 6.17
N ASN A 124 -15.32 -5.74 4.90
CA ASN A 124 -15.87 -6.99 4.40
C ASN A 124 -14.78 -7.99 3.98
N ALA A 125 -13.51 -7.68 4.26
CA ALA A 125 -12.41 -8.59 3.95
C ALA A 125 -12.47 -9.84 4.81
N PRO A 126 -12.13 -11.02 4.25
CA PRO A 126 -11.86 -12.19 5.09
C PRO A 126 -10.72 -11.88 6.05
N GLN A 127 -10.72 -12.53 7.22
CA GLN A 127 -9.72 -12.27 8.28
C GLN A 127 -8.42 -13.04 8.03
N GLN A 128 -7.86 -12.92 6.81
CA GLN A 128 -6.65 -13.64 6.42
C GLN A 128 -5.37 -12.83 6.62
N LEU A 129 -5.45 -11.50 6.47
CA LEU A 129 -4.34 -10.57 6.70
C LEU A 129 -4.78 -9.44 7.61
N PRO A 130 -3.97 -9.07 8.62
CA PRO A 130 -4.23 -7.87 9.40
C PRO A 130 -4.11 -6.62 8.52
N ILE A 131 -5.04 -5.68 8.72
CA ILE A 131 -5.08 -4.41 8.00
C ILE A 131 -4.94 -3.32 9.04
N LEU A 132 -3.89 -2.50 8.91
CA LEU A 132 -3.51 -1.50 9.90
C LEU A 132 -3.35 -0.14 9.25
N THR A 133 -3.60 0.92 10.03
CA THR A 133 -3.17 2.26 9.64
C THR A 133 -1.65 2.40 9.85
N PRO A 134 -1.01 3.40 9.23
CA PRO A 134 0.40 3.68 9.50
C PRO A 134 0.69 3.82 10.99
N MET A 135 -0.14 4.57 11.72
CA MET A 135 0.04 4.77 13.15
C MET A 135 -0.03 3.46 13.94
N GLN A 136 -1.01 2.61 13.63
CA GLN A 136 -1.17 1.31 14.29
C GLN A 136 0.05 0.43 14.05
N PHE A 137 0.54 0.40 12.81
CA PHE A 137 1.74 -0.39 12.49
C PHE A 137 2.98 0.16 13.20
N LEU A 138 3.16 1.48 13.21
CA LEU A 138 4.31 2.10 13.87
C LEU A 138 4.34 1.78 15.37
N LYS A 139 3.18 1.77 16.03
CA LYS A 139 3.08 1.37 17.44
C LYS A 139 3.49 -0.09 17.65
N LEU A 140 3.05 -0.99 16.75
CA LEU A 140 3.42 -2.39 16.80
C LEU A 140 4.92 -2.58 16.59
N ALA A 141 5.51 -1.84 15.67
CA ALA A 141 6.94 -1.90 15.37
C ALA A 141 7.80 -1.44 16.55
N ILE A 142 7.37 -0.42 17.30
CA ILE A 142 8.07 0.08 18.48
C ILE A 142 8.06 -0.94 19.62
N GLN A 143 6.98 -1.73 19.76
CA GLN A 143 6.86 -2.71 20.83
C GLN A 143 7.72 -3.97 20.64
N ASN A 144 8.19 -4.19 19.45
CA ASN A 144 9.07 -5.30 19.08
C ASN A 144 10.49 -4.82 18.85
#